data_036207b3fb5d1561aa0f4f0c09c93187
#
_entry.id   036207b3fb5d1561aa0f4f0c09c93187
#
_cell.length_a   1.000
_cell.length_b   1.000
_cell.length_c   1.000
_cell.angle_alpha   90.00
_cell.angle_beta   90.00
_cell.angle_gamma   90.00
#
_symmetry.space_group_name_H-M   'P 1'
#
loop_
_entity.id
_entity.type
_entity.pdbx_description
1 polymer ?
#
loop_
_entity_poly.entity_id
_entity_poly.type
_entity_poly.pdbx_seq_one_letter_code
_entity_poly.pdbx_strand_id
1 'polypeptide(L)'
;MLDPNGEMFRGRFYREHCIFDPEMGVYAKDLRDVLRTRRMLIDAAAASSDGGGGGEECGSEECDERRVVLVDNNPLSFLPNPSNGILVSSFYDDPKDDTLEAVMELLYELDESDDVRPILDDRFGLKDALDDVAKASAGW
;
A
#
# COMPACT_ATOMS: atom_id res chain seq x y z
N MET A 1 -2.13 -20.38 9.60
CA MET A 1 -2.60 -19.69 8.38
C MET A 1 -3.59 -18.61 8.82
N LEU A 2 -3.35 -17.35 8.49
CA LEU A 2 -4.13 -16.21 9.02
C LEU A 2 -5.57 -16.11 8.47
N ASP A 3 -5.87 -16.76 7.36
CA ASP A 3 -7.19 -16.74 6.71
C ASP A 3 -7.46 -18.09 6.04
N PRO A 4 -7.79 -19.13 6.82
CA PRO A 4 -7.94 -20.48 6.31
C PRO A 4 -9.14 -20.64 5.37
N ASN A 5 -10.17 -19.82 5.53
CA ASN A 5 -11.39 -19.87 4.73
C ASN A 5 -11.37 -18.93 3.52
N GLY A 6 -10.39 -18.02 3.45
CA GLY A 6 -10.30 -17.02 2.38
C GLY A 6 -11.33 -15.91 2.44
N GLU A 7 -11.90 -15.64 3.62
CA GLU A 7 -13.00 -14.69 3.81
C GLU A 7 -12.53 -13.31 4.28
N MET A 8 -11.34 -13.25 4.92
CA MET A 8 -10.82 -12.00 5.51
C MET A 8 -10.14 -11.10 4.47
N PHE A 9 -9.40 -11.71 3.52
CA PHE A 9 -8.63 -10.97 2.53
C PHE A 9 -9.29 -11.04 1.15
N ARG A 10 -9.54 -9.89 0.55
CA ARG A 10 -10.13 -9.79 -0.80
C ARG A 10 -9.17 -10.21 -1.92
N GLY A 11 -7.87 -10.18 -1.66
CA GLY A 11 -6.83 -10.57 -2.61
C GLY A 11 -5.56 -10.96 -1.90
N ARG A 12 -4.72 -11.75 -2.57
CA ARG A 12 -3.42 -12.18 -2.07
C ARG A 12 -2.38 -11.94 -3.14
N PHE A 13 -1.32 -11.23 -2.75
CA PHE A 13 -0.17 -10.97 -3.58
C PHE A 13 1.05 -11.63 -2.94
N TYR A 14 1.89 -12.22 -3.76
CA TYR A 14 3.06 -12.96 -3.34
C TYR A 14 4.32 -12.32 -3.90
N ARG A 15 5.49 -12.88 -3.62
CA ARG A 15 6.78 -12.34 -4.05
C ARG A 15 6.89 -12.17 -5.57
N GLU A 16 6.28 -13.03 -6.36
CA GLU A 16 6.23 -12.93 -7.82
C GLU A 16 5.46 -11.71 -8.36
N HIS A 17 4.67 -11.06 -7.51
CA HIS A 17 3.96 -9.81 -7.83
C HIS A 17 4.76 -8.55 -7.45
N CYS A 18 5.91 -8.72 -6.79
CA CYS A 18 6.80 -7.63 -6.42
C CYS A 18 7.77 -7.33 -7.58
N ILE A 19 8.21 -6.08 -7.67
CA ILE A 19 9.26 -5.67 -8.58
C ILE A 19 10.60 -5.99 -7.91
N PHE A 20 11.41 -6.86 -8.52
CA PHE A 20 12.76 -7.13 -8.03
C PHE A 20 13.74 -6.10 -8.60
N ASP A 21 14.42 -5.38 -7.72
CA ASP A 21 15.53 -4.50 -8.07
C ASP A 21 16.86 -5.26 -7.88
N PRO A 22 17.55 -5.60 -8.98
CA PRO A 22 18.79 -6.39 -8.91
C PRO A 22 19.98 -5.58 -8.38
N GLU A 23 19.97 -4.24 -8.47
CA GLU A 23 21.05 -3.40 -7.98
C GLU A 23 21.02 -3.29 -6.46
N MET A 24 19.82 -3.17 -5.91
CA MET A 24 19.62 -3.07 -4.47
C MET A 24 19.34 -4.42 -3.81
N GLY A 25 19.05 -5.47 -4.58
CA GLY A 25 18.73 -6.81 -4.09
C GLY A 25 17.41 -6.88 -3.31
N VAL A 26 16.46 -6.01 -3.61
CA VAL A 26 15.20 -5.87 -2.86
C VAL A 26 13.97 -6.11 -3.72
N TYR A 27 12.88 -6.44 -3.05
CA TYR A 27 11.55 -6.57 -3.65
C TYR A 27 10.71 -5.34 -3.29
N ALA A 28 10.47 -4.48 -4.27
CA ALA A 28 9.57 -3.33 -4.12
C ALA A 28 8.12 -3.74 -4.38
N LYS A 29 7.18 -3.09 -3.69
CA LYS A 29 5.75 -3.38 -3.79
C LYS A 29 5.04 -2.23 -4.50
N ASP A 30 4.59 -2.47 -5.73
CA ASP A 30 3.89 -1.48 -6.54
C ASP A 30 2.38 -1.55 -6.29
N LEU A 31 1.81 -0.49 -5.74
CA LEU A 31 0.37 -0.41 -5.47
C LEU A 31 -0.49 -0.39 -6.74
N ARG A 32 0.07 -0.04 -7.90
CA ARG A 32 -0.67 -0.07 -9.17
C ARG A 32 -1.22 -1.44 -9.51
N ASP A 33 -0.49 -2.50 -9.19
CA ASP A 33 -0.96 -3.87 -9.44
C ASP A 33 -2.12 -4.25 -8.53
N VAL A 34 -2.10 -3.81 -7.27
CA VAL A 34 -3.20 -3.97 -6.31
C VAL A 34 -4.44 -3.22 -6.78
N LEU A 35 -4.27 -1.98 -7.22
CA LEU A 35 -5.35 -1.12 -7.69
C LEU A 35 -6.00 -1.65 -8.98
N ARG A 36 -5.21 -2.12 -9.93
CA ARG A 36 -5.72 -2.79 -11.14
C ARG A 36 -6.56 -4.02 -10.80
N THR A 37 -6.07 -4.87 -9.90
CA THR A 37 -6.80 -6.07 -9.48
C THR A 37 -8.09 -5.71 -8.77
N ARG A 38 -8.07 -4.71 -7.88
CA ARG A 38 -9.28 -4.18 -7.23
C ARG A 38 -10.30 -3.70 -8.24
N ARG A 39 -9.89 -2.94 -9.24
CA ARG A 39 -10.77 -2.42 -10.29
C ARG A 39 -11.41 -3.56 -11.08
N MET A 40 -10.62 -4.54 -11.52
CA MET A 40 -11.14 -5.73 -12.20
C MET A 40 -12.20 -6.48 -11.38
N LEU A 41 -12.01 -6.59 -10.07
CA LEU A 41 -12.95 -7.25 -9.16
C LEU A 41 -14.24 -6.45 -9.00
N ILE A 42 -14.17 -5.12 -8.96
CA ILE A 42 -15.33 -4.22 -8.86
C ILE A 42 -16.13 -4.29 -10.17
N ASP A 43 -15.46 -4.19 -11.31
CA ASP A 43 -16.09 -4.23 -12.62
C ASP A 43 -16.77 -5.60 -12.87
N ALA A 44 -16.16 -6.69 -12.47
CA ALA A 44 -16.73 -8.03 -12.53
C ALA A 44 -17.98 -8.19 -11.65
N ALA A 45 -17.97 -7.60 -10.44
CA ALA A 45 -19.12 -7.60 -9.54
C ALA A 45 -20.26 -6.73 -10.07
N ALA A 46 -19.95 -5.59 -10.68
CA ALA A 46 -20.93 -4.70 -11.30
C ALA A 46 -21.59 -5.34 -12.54
N ALA A 47 -20.82 -6.07 -13.33
CA ALA A 47 -21.33 -6.79 -14.51
C ALA A 47 -22.29 -7.95 -14.16
N SER A 48 -22.24 -8.46 -12.95
CA SER A 48 -23.13 -9.54 -12.44
C SER A 48 -24.41 -9.03 -11.78
N SER A 49 -24.54 -7.73 -11.52
CA SER A 49 -25.75 -7.11 -10.98
C SER A 49 -26.52 -6.40 -12.10
N ASP A 50 -27.63 -7.01 -12.52
CA ASP A 50 -28.60 -6.40 -13.45
C ASP A 50 -29.36 -5.28 -12.67
N GLY A 51 -28.89 -4.04 -12.77
CA GLY A 51 -29.54 -2.90 -12.13
C GLY A 51 -28.71 -1.62 -12.23
N GLY A 52 -29.12 -0.72 -13.14
CA GLY A 52 -28.47 0.55 -13.41
C GLY A 52 -28.31 1.45 -12.19
N GLY A 53 -27.13 1.93 -11.97
CA GLY A 53 -26.79 3.01 -11.09
C GLY A 53 -25.60 3.74 -11.65
N GLY A 54 -25.80 4.99 -12.11
CA GLY A 54 -24.76 5.85 -12.62
C GLY A 54 -23.71 6.10 -11.52
N GLY A 55 -22.60 5.44 -11.60
CA GLY A 55 -21.43 5.73 -10.84
C GLY A 55 -20.65 6.85 -11.52
N GLU A 56 -20.34 7.92 -10.79
CA GLU A 56 -19.42 8.96 -11.21
C GLU A 56 -18.10 8.29 -11.65
N GLU A 57 -17.75 8.48 -12.89
CA GLU A 57 -16.45 8.08 -13.42
C GLU A 57 -15.36 8.91 -12.74
N CYS A 58 -14.79 8.40 -11.66
CA CYS A 58 -13.48 8.87 -11.21
C CYS A 58 -12.43 8.37 -12.20
N GLY A 59 -12.20 9.15 -13.22
CA GLY A 59 -11.41 8.78 -14.40
C GLY A 59 -9.93 9.09 -14.27
N SER A 60 -9.23 8.65 -13.23
CA SER A 60 -7.76 8.60 -13.27
C SER A 60 -7.21 7.61 -12.25
N GLU A 61 -6.13 6.91 -12.60
CA GLU A 61 -5.34 6.05 -11.70
C GLU A 61 -4.90 6.80 -10.44
N GLU A 62 -4.74 8.11 -10.51
CA GLU A 62 -4.37 9.02 -9.41
C GLU A 62 -5.40 9.09 -8.27
N CYS A 63 -6.70 8.95 -8.58
CA CYS A 63 -7.74 8.98 -7.54
C CYS A 63 -7.70 7.76 -6.63
N ASP A 64 -7.29 6.61 -7.15
CA ASP A 64 -7.24 5.37 -6.39
C ASP A 64 -6.08 5.33 -5.41
N GLU A 65 -4.94 5.95 -5.74
CA GLU A 65 -3.76 6.02 -4.85
C GLU A 65 -3.98 6.88 -3.60
N ARG A 66 -4.92 7.81 -3.63
CA ARG A 66 -5.25 8.67 -2.48
C ARG A 66 -5.79 7.91 -1.28
N ARG A 67 -6.38 6.74 -1.51
CA ARG A 67 -7.09 5.95 -0.50
C ARG A 67 -6.45 4.58 -0.27
N VAL A 68 -5.18 4.41 -0.60
CA VAL A 68 -4.43 3.16 -0.44
C VAL A 68 -3.21 3.39 0.43
N VAL A 69 -2.94 2.46 1.32
CA VAL A 69 -1.73 2.43 2.15
C VAL A 69 -1.03 1.09 2.03
N LEU A 70 0.29 1.12 2.12
CA LEU A 70 1.15 -0.04 2.23
C LEU A 70 1.76 -0.06 3.62
N VAL A 71 1.55 -1.12 4.39
CA VAL A 71 2.16 -1.33 5.71
C VAL A 71 3.29 -2.36 5.55
N ASP A 72 4.51 -1.97 5.87
CA ASP A 72 5.68 -2.83 5.74
C ASP A 72 6.76 -2.44 6.75
N ASN A 73 7.62 -3.40 7.11
CA ASN A 73 8.78 -3.16 7.98
C ASN A 73 10.07 -2.86 7.19
N ASN A 74 10.06 -3.04 5.88
CA ASN A 74 11.21 -2.74 5.02
C ASN A 74 10.98 -1.43 4.26
N PRO A 75 11.77 -0.37 4.52
CA PRO A 75 11.59 0.92 3.84
C PRO A 75 11.74 0.83 2.32
N LEU A 76 12.55 -0.10 1.80
CA LEU A 76 12.75 -0.28 0.36
C LEU A 76 11.53 -0.89 -0.36
N SER A 77 10.57 -1.47 0.38
CA SER A 77 9.30 -1.91 -0.18
C SER A 77 8.47 -0.75 -0.76
N PHE A 78 8.70 0.47 -0.26
CA PHE A 78 7.93 1.66 -0.63
C PHE A 78 8.49 2.43 -1.84
N LEU A 79 9.58 1.99 -2.45
CA LEU A 79 10.24 2.69 -3.57
C LEU A 79 9.27 3.16 -4.66
N PRO A 80 8.29 2.35 -5.12
CA PRO A 80 7.34 2.81 -6.14
C PRO A 80 6.31 3.83 -5.64
N ASN A 81 5.92 3.76 -4.36
CA ASN A 81 4.85 4.57 -3.78
C ASN A 81 5.22 5.05 -2.36
N PRO A 82 6.26 5.88 -2.18
CA PRO A 82 6.76 6.25 -0.86
C PRO A 82 5.77 7.07 -0.03
N SER A 83 4.92 7.86 -0.67
CA SER A 83 3.89 8.68 -0.01
C SER A 83 2.69 7.87 0.51
N ASN A 84 2.61 6.57 0.17
CA ASN A 84 1.55 5.68 0.64
C ASN A 84 2.03 4.71 1.73
N GLY A 85 3.26 4.90 2.24
CA GLY A 85 3.92 3.99 3.15
C GLY A 85 3.62 4.24 4.63
N ILE A 86 3.31 3.17 5.35
CA ILE A 86 3.32 3.12 6.81
C ILE A 86 4.45 2.17 7.21
N LEU A 87 5.58 2.76 7.61
CA LEU A 87 6.74 1.98 8.06
C LEU A 87 6.51 1.52 9.50
N VAL A 88 6.60 0.23 9.73
CA VAL A 88 6.44 -0.40 11.05
C VAL A 88 7.72 -1.07 11.50
N SER A 89 7.85 -1.31 12.82
CA SER A 89 8.93 -2.12 13.37
C SER A 89 8.78 -3.59 12.98
N SER A 90 9.91 -4.29 12.90
CA SER A 90 9.89 -5.75 12.76
C SER A 90 9.41 -6.41 14.04
N PHE A 91 8.47 -7.33 13.94
CA PHE A 91 8.02 -8.14 15.07
C PHE A 91 8.95 -9.32 15.31
N TYR A 92 9.43 -9.47 16.56
CA TYR A 92 10.33 -10.53 17.00
C TYR A 92 9.86 -11.21 18.30
N ASP A 93 8.58 -11.55 18.39
CA ASP A 93 8.04 -12.26 19.54
C ASP A 93 7.99 -11.47 20.85
N ASP A 94 7.84 -10.14 20.78
CA ASP A 94 7.61 -9.30 21.94
C ASP A 94 6.12 -9.25 22.30
N PRO A 95 5.68 -9.79 23.45
CA PRO A 95 4.28 -9.77 23.86
C PRO A 95 3.76 -8.36 24.23
N LYS A 96 4.64 -7.37 24.29
CA LYS A 96 4.31 -5.96 24.56
C LYS A 96 4.32 -5.10 23.29
N ASP A 97 4.53 -5.70 22.12
CA ASP A 97 4.48 -4.99 20.85
C ASP A 97 3.05 -4.47 20.63
N ASP A 98 2.92 -3.17 20.53
CA ASP A 98 1.68 -2.42 20.28
C ASP A 98 1.65 -1.77 18.88
N THR A 99 2.57 -2.18 18.01
CA THR A 99 2.73 -1.58 16.68
C THR A 99 1.45 -1.68 15.85
N LEU A 100 0.76 -2.81 15.89
CA LEU A 100 -0.48 -2.98 15.12
C LEU A 100 -1.64 -2.16 15.67
N GLU A 101 -1.71 -1.96 16.97
CA GLU A 101 -2.67 -1.05 17.60
C GLU A 101 -2.44 0.38 17.14
N ALA A 102 -1.18 0.84 17.13
CA ALA A 102 -0.82 2.16 16.61
C ALA A 102 -1.13 2.32 15.12
N VAL A 103 -0.91 1.27 14.31
CA VAL A 103 -1.33 1.26 12.90
C VAL A 103 -2.84 1.38 12.77
N MET A 104 -3.62 0.68 13.59
CA MET A 104 -5.07 0.78 13.56
C MET A 104 -5.57 2.18 13.91
N GLU A 105 -5.01 2.83 14.92
CA GLU A 105 -5.33 4.22 15.27
C GLU A 105 -5.05 5.17 14.10
N LEU A 106 -3.88 5.01 13.46
CA LEU A 106 -3.53 5.79 12.28
C LEU A 106 -4.50 5.54 11.12
N LEU A 107 -4.91 4.30 10.88
CA LEU A 107 -5.87 3.98 9.81
C LEU A 107 -7.24 4.65 10.04
N TYR A 108 -7.71 4.77 11.28
CA TYR A 108 -8.93 5.53 11.59
C TYR A 108 -8.76 7.01 11.28
N GLU A 109 -7.62 7.61 11.60
CA GLU A 109 -7.32 9.00 11.23
C GLU A 109 -7.29 9.19 9.72
N LEU A 110 -6.64 8.28 9.00
CA LEU A 110 -6.53 8.32 7.54
C LEU A 110 -7.87 8.10 6.84
N ASP A 111 -8.79 7.36 7.46
CA ASP A 111 -10.13 7.11 6.88
C ASP A 111 -10.99 8.38 6.81
N GLU A 112 -10.75 9.36 7.66
CA GLU A 112 -11.40 10.66 7.64
C GLU A 112 -10.86 11.61 6.55
N SER A 113 -9.72 11.25 5.91
CA SER A 113 -9.05 12.08 4.90
C SER A 113 -9.41 11.66 3.48
N ASP A 114 -9.54 12.62 2.56
CA ASP A 114 -9.71 12.36 1.13
C ASP A 114 -8.41 11.90 0.44
N ASP A 115 -7.26 12.24 1.01
CA ASP A 115 -5.93 11.86 0.50
C ASP A 115 -5.00 11.55 1.66
N VAL A 116 -4.55 10.30 1.76
CA VAL A 116 -3.66 9.83 2.83
C VAL A 116 -2.22 10.29 2.67
N ARG A 117 -1.80 10.62 1.44
CA ARG A 117 -0.40 10.85 1.10
C ARG A 117 0.23 12.04 1.82
N PRO A 118 -0.40 13.23 1.90
CA PRO A 118 0.16 14.36 2.64
C PRO A 118 0.37 14.06 4.13
N ILE A 119 -0.54 13.31 4.73
CA ILE A 119 -0.47 12.91 6.15
C ILE A 119 0.69 11.95 6.37
N LEU A 120 0.85 10.96 5.49
CA LEU A 120 1.92 9.99 5.57
C LEU A 120 3.29 10.59 5.26
N ASP A 121 3.39 11.51 4.31
CA ASP A 121 4.63 12.24 4.01
C ASP A 121 5.09 13.07 5.22
N ASP A 122 4.17 13.78 5.87
CA ASP A 122 4.48 14.56 7.08
C ASP A 122 4.91 13.66 8.25
N ARG A 123 4.27 12.52 8.42
CA ARG A 123 4.48 11.62 9.56
C ARG A 123 5.71 10.74 9.42
N PHE A 124 5.99 10.21 8.24
CA PHE A 124 7.06 9.23 8.00
C PHE A 124 8.22 9.77 7.18
N GLY A 125 8.02 10.75 6.33
CA GLY A 125 9.07 11.34 5.49
C GLY A 125 9.78 10.34 4.57
N LEU A 126 9.11 9.24 4.19
CA LEU A 126 9.71 8.14 3.42
C LEU A 126 10.15 8.59 2.03
N LYS A 127 9.41 9.52 1.42
CA LYS A 127 9.74 10.06 0.11
C LYS A 127 11.12 10.71 0.11
N ASP A 128 11.37 11.63 1.02
CA ASP A 128 12.65 12.35 1.12
C ASP A 128 13.79 11.39 1.46
N ALA A 129 13.55 10.47 2.41
CA ALA A 129 14.55 9.48 2.82
C ALA A 129 14.92 8.52 1.69
N LEU A 130 13.98 8.07 0.86
CA LEU A 130 14.23 7.17 -0.26
C LEU A 130 14.83 7.90 -1.46
N ASP A 131 14.48 9.14 -1.69
CA ASP A 131 15.13 9.99 -2.71
C ASP A 131 16.62 10.19 -2.42
N ASP A 132 17.00 10.35 -1.16
CA ASP A 132 18.39 10.47 -0.74
C ASP A 132 19.17 9.15 -0.95
N VAL A 133 18.54 8.01 -0.69
CA VAL A 133 19.13 6.67 -0.97
C VAL A 133 19.34 6.47 -2.47
N ALA A 134 18.34 6.82 -3.29
CA ALA A 134 18.43 6.72 -4.75
C ALA A 134 19.56 7.60 -5.32
N LYS A 135 19.71 8.83 -4.84
CA LYS A 135 20.80 9.74 -5.23
C LYS A 135 22.17 9.22 -4.81
N ALA A 136 22.28 8.65 -3.61
CA ALA A 136 23.51 8.06 -3.12
C ALA A 136 23.95 6.84 -3.95
N SER A 137 22.99 6.03 -4.41
CA SER A 137 23.25 4.86 -5.27
C SER A 137 23.65 5.25 -6.70
N ALA A 138 23.16 6.37 -7.22
CA ALA A 138 23.49 6.87 -8.56
C ALA A 138 24.84 7.61 -8.65
N GLY A 139 25.48 7.88 -7.52
CA GLY A 139 26.72 8.67 -7.40
C GLY A 139 28.02 7.86 -7.46
N TRP A 140 27.99 6.59 -7.84
CA TRP A 140 29.16 5.72 -7.95
C TRP A 140 29.49 5.37 -9.40
#